data_d8662130f7ab5ffd509b0948fef2553c
#
_entry.id   d8662130f7ab5ffd509b0948fef2553c
#
_cell.length_a   1.000
_cell.length_b   1.000
_cell.length_c   1.000
_cell.angle_alpha   90.00
_cell.angle_beta   90.00
_cell.angle_gamma   90.00
#
_symmetry.space_group_name_H-M   'P 1'
#
loop_
_entity.id
_entity.type
_entity.pdbx_description
1 polymer ?
#
loop_
_entity_poly.entity_id
_entity_poly.type
_entity_poly.pdbx_seq_one_letter_code
_entity_poly.pdbx_strand_id
1 'polypeptide(L)'
;WLDSVSTATTLQNSADIIRWNTNKEYLTELVEAQIGVIPTTFVRSAEDLVTITNEGMLERDIVVKPTISAGSNNTERHEESPVKAAAHLGFLLDAGFVAIVQPYQRFIDERGETGMVYFNGQLSHSFRKGAILATGENEENGLFTVEEITPRNASGQERELGEAVMSFVKKKWGEYPLYARVDVVRGSAGVPVVMELELAEPSFFLQVDHEAPSRFAAAVMARR
;
A
#
# COMPACT_ATOMS: atom_id res chain seq x y z
N TRP A 1 21.78 4.84 2.11
CA TRP A 1 21.35 5.09 3.47
C TRP A 1 21.09 3.77 4.22
N LEU A 2 20.25 2.88 3.71
CA LEU A 2 19.84 1.62 4.37
C LEU A 2 21.06 0.74 4.69
N ASP A 3 21.97 0.57 3.74
CA ASP A 3 23.20 -0.21 3.95
C ASP A 3 24.10 0.40 5.03
N SER A 4 24.24 1.74 5.03
CA SER A 4 25.04 2.43 6.04
C SER A 4 24.45 2.30 7.44
N VAL A 5 23.12 2.39 7.58
CA VAL A 5 22.44 2.28 8.87
C VAL A 5 22.48 0.86 9.38
N SER A 6 22.27 -0.14 8.52
CA SER A 6 22.28 -1.56 8.91
C SER A 6 23.65 -2.05 9.41
N THR A 7 24.74 -1.39 9.01
CA THR A 7 26.09 -1.68 9.54
C THR A 7 26.37 -0.98 10.87
N ALA A 8 25.67 0.10 11.18
CA ALA A 8 25.89 0.93 12.35
C ALA A 8 24.97 0.56 13.54
N THR A 9 23.80 0.02 13.26
CA THR A 9 22.79 -0.31 14.26
C THR A 9 21.85 -1.44 13.81
N THR A 10 21.11 -1.99 14.76
CA THR A 10 20.07 -3.01 14.46
C THR A 10 18.77 -2.32 14.07
N LEU A 11 18.32 -2.58 12.84
CA LEU A 11 16.99 -2.20 12.39
C LEU A 11 15.95 -3.23 12.83
N GLN A 12 14.86 -2.79 13.42
CA GLN A 12 13.83 -3.69 13.99
C GLN A 12 12.88 -4.28 12.95
N ASN A 13 12.64 -3.60 11.82
CA ASN A 13 12.33 -4.25 10.57
C ASN A 13 13.64 -4.29 9.80
N SER A 14 14.13 -5.48 9.51
CA SER A 14 15.48 -5.64 8.94
C SER A 14 15.63 -4.90 7.61
N ALA A 15 16.88 -4.58 7.25
CA ALA A 15 17.17 -3.91 5.97
C ALA A 15 16.59 -4.68 4.77
N ASP A 16 16.56 -6.01 4.83
CA ASP A 16 16.02 -6.83 3.75
C ASP A 16 14.50 -6.74 3.67
N ILE A 17 13.80 -6.71 4.82
CA ILE A 17 12.36 -6.46 4.88
C ILE A 17 12.03 -5.08 4.28
N ILE A 18 12.76 -4.04 4.70
CA ILE A 18 12.55 -2.67 4.21
C ILE A 18 12.78 -2.61 2.69
N ARG A 19 13.89 -3.16 2.21
CA ARG A 19 14.25 -3.16 0.78
C ARG A 19 13.20 -3.88 -0.07
N TRP A 20 12.72 -5.01 0.40
CA TRP A 20 11.67 -5.77 -0.26
C TRP A 20 10.35 -5.01 -0.28
N ASN A 21 9.94 -4.43 0.83
CA ASN A 21 8.65 -3.75 0.96
C ASN A 21 8.58 -2.39 0.27
N THR A 22 9.69 -1.70 0.14
CA THR A 22 9.76 -0.38 -0.55
C THR A 22 9.30 -0.47 -2.02
N ASN A 23 9.52 -1.61 -2.68
CA ASN A 23 9.05 -1.85 -4.05
C ASN A 23 7.75 -2.66 -4.03
N LYS A 24 6.67 -2.09 -4.56
CA LYS A 24 5.32 -2.70 -4.61
C LYS A 24 5.22 -3.98 -5.44
N GLU A 25 6.32 -4.44 -6.04
CA GLU A 25 6.37 -5.75 -6.69
C GLU A 25 6.06 -6.92 -5.74
N TYR A 26 6.16 -6.72 -4.41
CA TYR A 26 5.71 -7.68 -3.41
C TYR A 26 4.22 -8.09 -3.57
N LEU A 27 3.40 -7.27 -4.23
CA LEU A 27 2.00 -7.62 -4.52
C LEU A 27 1.90 -8.90 -5.35
N THR A 28 2.85 -9.16 -6.25
CA THR A 28 2.91 -10.41 -7.02
C THR A 28 3.08 -11.63 -6.11
N GLU A 29 3.96 -11.52 -5.12
CA GLU A 29 4.19 -12.61 -4.16
C GLU A 29 2.96 -12.88 -3.27
N LEU A 30 2.20 -11.83 -2.93
CA LEU A 30 0.93 -12.00 -2.20
C LEU A 30 -0.09 -12.76 -3.06
N VAL A 31 -0.19 -12.45 -4.37
CA VAL A 31 -1.04 -13.20 -5.31
C VAL A 31 -0.63 -14.67 -5.39
N GLU A 32 0.67 -14.95 -5.52
CA GLU A 32 1.21 -16.32 -5.55
C GLU A 32 0.89 -17.08 -4.26
N ALA A 33 0.83 -16.38 -3.13
CA ALA A 33 0.41 -16.91 -1.83
C ALA A 33 -1.12 -17.01 -1.68
N GLN A 34 -1.89 -16.76 -2.73
CA GLN A 34 -3.37 -16.76 -2.74
C GLN A 34 -4.00 -15.71 -1.81
N ILE A 35 -3.28 -14.64 -1.52
CA ILE A 35 -3.79 -13.48 -0.77
C ILE A 35 -4.41 -12.51 -1.76
N GLY A 36 -5.66 -12.13 -1.54
CA GLY A 36 -6.38 -11.20 -2.41
C GLY A 36 -5.76 -9.80 -2.38
N VAL A 37 -5.34 -9.30 -3.55
CA VAL A 37 -4.83 -7.93 -3.74
C VAL A 37 -5.65 -7.22 -4.81
N ILE A 38 -5.56 -5.90 -4.91
CA ILE A 38 -6.08 -5.18 -6.09
C ILE A 38 -5.35 -5.71 -7.33
N PRO A 39 -6.07 -6.10 -8.41
CA PRO A 39 -5.43 -6.52 -9.66
C PRO A 39 -4.40 -5.47 -10.11
N THR A 40 -3.17 -5.90 -10.31
CA THR A 40 -2.04 -5.01 -10.55
C THR A 40 -1.31 -5.42 -11.83
N THR A 41 -1.17 -4.48 -12.75
CA THR A 41 -0.38 -4.64 -13.97
C THR A 41 0.88 -3.79 -13.85
N PHE A 42 2.04 -4.39 -14.08
CA PHE A 42 3.32 -3.70 -14.08
C PHE A 42 3.68 -3.26 -15.50
N VAL A 43 4.12 -2.01 -15.63
CA VAL A 43 4.56 -1.40 -16.89
C VAL A 43 6.02 -1.01 -16.74
N ARG A 44 6.92 -1.76 -17.40
CA ARG A 44 8.36 -1.64 -17.28
C ARG A 44 9.03 -1.03 -18.50
N SER A 45 8.29 -1.00 -19.61
CA SER A 45 8.83 -0.59 -20.92
C SER A 45 7.76 0.06 -21.78
N ALA A 46 8.19 0.73 -22.85
CA ALA A 46 7.28 1.24 -23.87
C ALA A 46 6.48 0.12 -24.58
N GLU A 47 7.04 -1.10 -24.66
CA GLU A 47 6.35 -2.27 -25.24
C GLU A 47 5.20 -2.71 -24.32
N ASP A 48 5.40 -2.73 -22.99
CA ASP A 48 4.33 -3.01 -22.04
C ASP A 48 3.22 -1.96 -22.17
N LEU A 49 3.58 -0.67 -22.28
CA LEU A 49 2.61 0.42 -22.47
C LEU A 49 1.78 0.24 -23.74
N VAL A 50 2.40 -0.14 -24.85
CA VAL A 50 1.68 -0.45 -26.11
C VAL A 50 0.73 -1.62 -25.90
N THR A 51 1.19 -2.67 -25.20
CA THR A 51 0.39 -3.86 -24.94
C THR A 51 -0.89 -3.53 -24.17
N ILE A 52 -0.78 -2.87 -23.01
CA ILE A 52 -1.94 -2.54 -22.18
C ILE A 52 -2.88 -1.52 -22.85
N THR A 53 -2.33 -0.66 -23.72
CA THR A 53 -3.13 0.26 -24.53
C THR A 53 -3.99 -0.50 -25.54
N ASN A 54 -3.39 -1.45 -26.25
CA ASN A 54 -4.11 -2.29 -27.23
C ASN A 54 -5.17 -3.19 -26.57
N GLU A 55 -4.96 -3.59 -25.33
CA GLU A 55 -5.93 -4.35 -24.52
C GLU A 55 -7.07 -3.48 -23.96
N GLY A 56 -7.09 -2.17 -24.20
CA GLY A 56 -8.10 -1.24 -23.74
C GLY A 56 -8.07 -1.03 -22.21
N MET A 57 -6.94 -1.32 -21.55
CA MET A 57 -6.83 -1.15 -20.10
C MET A 57 -6.92 0.31 -19.68
N LEU A 58 -6.37 1.21 -20.49
CA LEU A 58 -6.34 2.66 -20.22
C LEU A 58 -7.69 3.35 -20.44
N GLU A 59 -8.67 2.67 -21.03
CA GLU A 59 -10.04 3.18 -21.24
C GLU A 59 -10.91 3.08 -19.98
N ARG A 60 -10.40 2.45 -18.93
CA ARG A 60 -11.11 2.20 -17.68
C ARG A 60 -10.77 3.27 -16.64
N ASP A 61 -11.54 3.28 -15.56
CA ASP A 61 -11.22 4.07 -14.35
C ASP A 61 -10.08 3.36 -13.61
N ILE A 62 -8.89 3.93 -13.69
CA ILE A 62 -7.63 3.34 -13.20
C ILE A 62 -6.82 4.31 -12.36
N VAL A 63 -5.95 3.74 -11.55
CA VAL A 63 -4.87 4.45 -10.83
C VAL A 63 -3.54 4.04 -11.45
N VAL A 64 -2.73 5.03 -11.78
CA VAL A 64 -1.34 4.88 -12.22
C VAL A 64 -0.43 5.44 -11.14
N LYS A 65 0.60 4.67 -10.76
CA LYS A 65 1.59 5.08 -9.76
C LYS A 65 2.92 4.35 -9.96
N PRO A 66 4.06 4.88 -9.50
CA PRO A 66 5.31 4.13 -9.54
C PRO A 66 5.30 2.98 -8.52
N THR A 67 6.11 1.94 -8.77
CA THR A 67 6.28 0.83 -7.81
C THR A 67 6.97 1.27 -6.52
N ILE A 68 7.81 2.30 -6.59
CA ILE A 68 8.51 2.88 -5.44
C ILE A 68 8.05 4.32 -5.27
N SER A 69 7.22 4.56 -4.27
CA SER A 69 6.71 5.90 -3.90
C SER A 69 6.18 5.91 -2.48
N ALA A 70 6.12 7.09 -1.87
CA ALA A 70 5.47 7.35 -0.60
C ALA A 70 4.59 8.61 -0.72
N GLY A 71 3.57 8.73 0.13
CA GLY A 71 2.70 9.90 0.21
C GLY A 71 1.94 10.22 -1.08
N SER A 72 1.53 9.20 -1.83
CA SER A 72 0.82 9.34 -3.13
C SER A 72 1.60 10.13 -4.21
N ASN A 73 2.92 10.29 -4.04
CA ASN A 73 3.74 10.99 -5.02
C ASN A 73 3.70 10.29 -6.38
N ASN A 74 3.45 11.06 -7.45
CA ASN A 74 3.25 10.55 -8.82
C ASN A 74 2.14 9.47 -8.90
N THR A 75 1.12 9.58 -8.07
CA THR A 75 -0.06 8.71 -8.10
C THR A 75 -1.25 9.50 -8.63
N GLU A 76 -1.84 9.06 -9.73
CA GLU A 76 -2.98 9.74 -10.35
C GLU A 76 -4.09 8.75 -10.70
N ARG A 77 -5.33 9.19 -10.52
CA ARG A 77 -6.51 8.53 -11.07
C ARG A 77 -6.82 9.07 -12.45
N HIS A 78 -7.04 8.17 -13.39
CA HIS A 78 -7.44 8.48 -14.75
C HIS A 78 -8.84 7.87 -14.99
N GLU A 79 -9.83 8.74 -14.93
CA GLU A 79 -11.21 8.36 -15.16
C GLU A 79 -11.50 8.38 -16.67
N GLU A 80 -11.53 7.18 -17.29
CA GLU A 80 -11.80 7.00 -18.73
C GLU A 80 -11.00 7.95 -19.63
N SER A 81 -9.72 8.17 -19.29
CA SER A 81 -8.87 9.17 -19.94
C SER A 81 -7.57 8.53 -20.49
N PRO A 82 -7.66 7.68 -21.54
CA PRO A 82 -6.52 6.87 -22.01
C PRO A 82 -5.33 7.73 -22.45
N VAL A 83 -5.55 8.90 -23.02
CA VAL A 83 -4.47 9.80 -23.47
C VAL A 83 -3.68 10.34 -22.27
N LYS A 84 -4.36 10.76 -21.20
CA LYS A 84 -3.69 11.23 -19.98
C LYS A 84 -2.98 10.08 -19.25
N ALA A 85 -3.63 8.92 -19.16
CA ALA A 85 -3.03 7.74 -18.56
C ALA A 85 -1.76 7.31 -19.30
N ALA A 86 -1.78 7.28 -20.64
CA ALA A 86 -0.60 6.95 -21.44
C ALA A 86 0.52 7.99 -21.27
N ALA A 87 0.18 9.28 -21.22
CA ALA A 87 1.16 10.35 -21.00
C ALA A 87 1.81 10.23 -19.61
N HIS A 88 1.03 9.94 -18.57
CA HIS A 88 1.53 9.74 -17.21
C HIS A 88 2.46 8.50 -17.14
N LEU A 89 2.06 7.37 -17.73
CA LEU A 89 2.90 6.18 -17.82
C LEU A 89 4.21 6.47 -18.58
N GLY A 90 4.15 7.19 -19.71
CA GLY A 90 5.33 7.63 -20.45
C GLY A 90 6.26 8.48 -19.58
N PHE A 91 5.73 9.45 -18.86
CA PHE A 91 6.50 10.26 -17.92
C PHE A 91 7.22 9.41 -16.85
N LEU A 92 6.53 8.43 -16.24
CA LEU A 92 7.13 7.57 -15.25
C LEU A 92 8.25 6.70 -15.84
N LEU A 93 8.04 6.13 -17.04
CA LEU A 93 9.05 5.33 -17.73
C LEU A 93 10.27 6.15 -18.11
N ASP A 94 10.09 7.36 -18.64
CA ASP A 94 11.15 8.29 -19.00
C ASP A 94 11.98 8.74 -17.79
N ALA A 95 11.33 8.82 -16.62
CA ALA A 95 11.99 9.09 -15.34
C ALA A 95 12.68 7.85 -14.73
N GLY A 96 12.61 6.69 -15.40
CA GLY A 96 13.26 5.45 -14.97
C GLY A 96 12.48 4.64 -13.93
N PHE A 97 11.20 4.94 -13.73
CA PHE A 97 10.34 4.18 -12.82
C PHE A 97 9.73 2.96 -13.54
N VAL A 98 9.52 1.90 -12.78
CA VAL A 98 8.51 0.90 -13.11
C VAL A 98 7.16 1.43 -12.61
N ALA A 99 6.17 1.45 -13.47
CA ALA A 99 4.83 1.90 -13.11
C ALA A 99 3.90 0.71 -12.84
N ILE A 100 2.84 0.94 -12.07
CA ILE A 100 1.72 0.02 -11.89
C ILE A 100 0.42 0.67 -12.30
N VAL A 101 -0.45 -0.13 -12.91
CA VAL A 101 -1.82 0.22 -13.27
C VAL A 101 -2.75 -0.67 -12.48
N GLN A 102 -3.69 -0.07 -11.75
CA GLN A 102 -4.69 -0.76 -10.93
C GLN A 102 -6.08 -0.22 -11.26
N PRO A 103 -7.14 -1.05 -11.32
CA PRO A 103 -8.51 -0.53 -11.41
C PRO A 103 -8.84 0.28 -10.16
N TYR A 104 -9.46 1.44 -10.35
CA TYR A 104 -9.92 2.26 -9.22
C TYR A 104 -11.01 1.53 -8.44
N GLN A 105 -10.87 1.52 -7.13
CA GLN A 105 -11.80 0.83 -6.24
C GLN A 105 -12.88 1.81 -5.77
N ARG A 106 -13.99 1.93 -6.49
CA ARG A 106 -15.06 2.92 -6.25
C ARG A 106 -15.65 2.90 -4.83
N PHE A 107 -15.57 1.77 -4.14
CA PHE A 107 -16.01 1.70 -2.73
C PHE A 107 -15.17 2.59 -1.79
N ILE A 108 -13.98 3.04 -2.22
CA ILE A 108 -13.13 3.96 -1.46
C ILE A 108 -13.86 5.29 -1.25
N ASP A 109 -14.60 5.80 -2.25
CA ASP A 109 -15.26 7.10 -2.19
C ASP A 109 -16.26 7.18 -1.04
N GLU A 110 -17.01 6.10 -0.81
CA GLU A 110 -18.03 6.04 0.25
C GLU A 110 -17.48 5.51 1.57
N ARG A 111 -16.62 4.50 1.51
CA ARG A 111 -16.22 3.71 2.68
C ARG A 111 -14.81 4.02 3.16
N GLY A 112 -13.98 4.62 2.32
CA GLY A 112 -12.53 4.77 2.57
C GLY A 112 -11.81 3.42 2.59
N GLU A 113 -10.56 3.47 2.97
CA GLU A 113 -9.70 2.32 3.24
C GLU A 113 -9.76 1.94 4.72
N THR A 114 -9.46 0.69 5.04
CA THR A 114 -9.22 0.25 6.41
C THR A 114 -7.73 -0.01 6.58
N GLY A 115 -7.05 0.84 7.36
CA GLY A 115 -5.68 0.60 7.79
C GLY A 115 -5.67 -0.24 9.07
N MET A 116 -4.92 -1.32 9.06
CA MET A 116 -4.73 -2.21 10.22
C MET A 116 -3.27 -2.19 10.65
N VAL A 117 -3.01 -1.77 11.90
CA VAL A 117 -1.67 -1.67 12.47
C VAL A 117 -1.36 -2.89 13.32
N TYR A 118 -0.24 -3.52 13.02
CA TYR A 118 0.25 -4.71 13.73
C TYR A 118 1.56 -4.39 14.45
N PHE A 119 1.70 -4.90 15.67
CA PHE A 119 2.95 -4.90 16.43
C PHE A 119 3.35 -6.32 16.78
N ASN A 120 4.55 -6.74 16.41
CA ASN A 120 5.03 -8.14 16.57
C ASN A 120 4.03 -9.17 16.03
N GLY A 121 3.35 -8.86 14.92
CA GLY A 121 2.37 -9.72 14.27
C GLY A 121 0.97 -9.73 14.91
N GLN A 122 0.74 -8.98 15.98
CA GLN A 122 -0.57 -8.86 16.62
C GLN A 122 -1.27 -7.57 16.19
N LEU A 123 -2.54 -7.66 15.82
CA LEU A 123 -3.36 -6.50 15.49
C LEU A 123 -3.49 -5.60 16.72
N SER A 124 -3.00 -4.37 16.61
CA SER A 124 -3.09 -3.36 17.65
C SER A 124 -4.39 -2.57 17.55
N HIS A 125 -4.63 -1.95 16.42
CA HIS A 125 -5.78 -1.12 16.15
C HIS A 125 -6.02 -0.99 14.64
N SER A 126 -7.15 -0.42 14.28
CA SER A 126 -7.48 -0.11 12.90
C SER A 126 -8.19 1.25 12.80
N PHE A 127 -8.13 1.85 11.63
CA PHE A 127 -8.71 3.14 11.34
C PHE A 127 -9.28 3.18 9.92
N ARG A 128 -10.14 4.17 9.66
CA ARG A 128 -10.58 4.52 8.32
C ARG A 128 -9.68 5.64 7.79
N LYS A 129 -9.24 5.49 6.55
CA LYS A 129 -8.58 6.52 5.76
C LYS A 129 -9.54 6.94 4.64
N GLY A 130 -9.84 8.23 4.55
CA GLY A 130 -10.69 8.79 3.51
C GLY A 130 -10.08 8.67 2.11
N ALA A 131 -10.91 8.83 1.07
CA ALA A 131 -10.42 8.82 -0.30
C ALA A 131 -9.50 10.02 -0.57
N ILE A 132 -8.30 9.77 -1.07
CA ILE A 132 -7.34 10.84 -1.42
C ILE A 132 -7.48 11.23 -2.89
N LEU A 133 -7.86 10.28 -3.76
CA LEU A 133 -7.96 10.45 -5.21
C LEU A 133 -9.41 10.67 -5.67
N ALA A 134 -10.24 11.35 -4.86
CA ALA A 134 -11.58 11.72 -5.27
C ALA A 134 -11.53 12.67 -6.49
N THR A 135 -12.52 12.54 -7.38
CA THR A 135 -12.60 13.29 -8.65
C THR A 135 -12.41 14.79 -8.46
N GLY A 136 -11.46 15.38 -9.17
CA GLY A 136 -11.37 16.82 -9.43
C GLY A 136 -10.40 17.61 -8.56
N GLU A 137 -9.71 17.03 -7.59
CA GLU A 137 -8.82 17.75 -6.69
C GLU A 137 -7.37 17.25 -6.75
N ASN A 138 -6.76 17.34 -7.94
CA ASN A 138 -5.30 17.34 -8.06
C ASN A 138 -4.81 18.79 -8.13
N GLU A 139 -5.13 19.59 -7.12
CA GLU A 139 -4.49 20.89 -6.93
C GLU A 139 -3.37 20.75 -5.89
N GLU A 140 -2.13 20.96 -6.35
CA GLU A 140 -0.94 21.49 -5.65
C GLU A 140 -0.92 21.40 -4.11
N ASN A 141 -1.34 20.30 -3.52
CA ASN A 141 -1.13 20.05 -2.11
C ASN A 141 0.20 19.31 -1.94
N GLY A 142 1.15 20.00 -1.30
CA GLY A 142 2.54 19.59 -1.12
C GLY A 142 2.76 18.13 -0.74
N LEU A 143 3.97 17.78 -0.29
CA LEU A 143 4.47 16.42 0.00
C LEU A 143 3.52 15.53 0.84
N PHE A 144 2.48 16.08 1.46
CA PHE A 144 1.51 15.35 2.27
C PHE A 144 0.10 15.92 2.09
N THR A 145 -0.75 15.18 1.38
CA THR A 145 -2.20 15.42 1.42
C THR A 145 -2.72 15.12 2.83
N VAL A 146 -3.54 16.02 3.38
CA VAL A 146 -4.15 15.79 4.71
C VAL A 146 -5.13 14.64 4.62
N GLU A 147 -4.78 13.51 5.21
CA GLU A 147 -5.60 12.30 5.24
C GLU A 147 -6.71 12.44 6.29
N GLU A 148 -7.95 12.17 5.89
CA GLU A 148 -9.07 12.04 6.84
C GLU A 148 -8.97 10.71 7.57
N ILE A 149 -8.50 10.73 8.82
CA ILE A 149 -8.32 9.53 9.64
C ILE A 149 -9.37 9.50 10.76
N THR A 150 -10.15 8.43 10.81
CA THR A 150 -11.15 8.22 11.86
C THR A 150 -11.05 6.81 12.45
N PRO A 151 -11.39 6.62 13.74
CA PRO A 151 -11.42 5.29 14.34
C PRO A 151 -12.36 4.34 13.58
N ARG A 152 -11.91 3.12 13.33
CA ARG A 152 -12.73 2.06 12.70
C ARG A 152 -12.30 0.71 13.27
N ASN A 153 -13.27 -0.14 13.57
CA ASN A 153 -13.00 -1.55 13.82
C ASN A 153 -13.00 -2.32 12.49
N ALA A 154 -11.88 -2.96 12.17
CA ALA A 154 -11.80 -3.85 11.02
C ALA A 154 -12.83 -4.99 11.16
N SER A 155 -13.53 -5.30 10.08
CA SER A 155 -14.46 -6.44 10.00
C SER A 155 -13.72 -7.78 10.16
N GLY A 156 -14.48 -8.87 10.41
CA GLY A 156 -13.90 -10.21 10.49
C GLY A 156 -13.09 -10.57 9.24
N GLN A 157 -13.65 -10.33 8.05
CA GLN A 157 -12.99 -10.62 6.78
C GLN A 157 -11.73 -9.77 6.55
N GLU A 158 -11.73 -8.49 6.95
CA GLU A 158 -10.53 -7.65 6.84
C GLU A 158 -9.43 -8.14 7.78
N ARG A 159 -9.79 -8.53 9.01
CA ARG A 159 -8.84 -9.12 9.97
C ARG A 159 -8.26 -10.43 9.47
N GLU A 160 -9.07 -11.34 8.96
CA GLU A 160 -8.62 -12.61 8.36
C GLU A 160 -7.62 -12.36 7.22
N LEU A 161 -7.91 -11.38 6.35
CA LEU A 161 -7.00 -10.98 5.27
C LEU A 161 -5.69 -10.42 5.82
N GLY A 162 -5.75 -9.51 6.79
CA GLY A 162 -4.56 -8.94 7.43
C GLY A 162 -3.71 -9.98 8.15
N GLU A 163 -4.32 -10.93 8.85
CA GLU A 163 -3.63 -12.06 9.49
C GLU A 163 -2.97 -12.99 8.46
N ALA A 164 -3.60 -13.21 7.31
CA ALA A 164 -3.00 -13.96 6.21
C ALA A 164 -1.75 -13.25 5.66
N VAL A 165 -1.80 -11.92 5.47
CA VAL A 165 -0.63 -11.11 5.09
C VAL A 165 0.49 -11.24 6.13
N MET A 166 0.17 -11.07 7.42
CA MET A 166 1.16 -11.17 8.48
C MET A 166 1.79 -12.57 8.58
N SER A 167 0.98 -13.61 8.37
CA SER A 167 1.45 -15.00 8.33
C SER A 167 2.39 -15.24 7.14
N PHE A 168 2.09 -14.66 5.98
CA PHE A 168 2.96 -14.69 4.81
C PHE A 168 4.31 -14.01 5.10
N VAL A 169 4.28 -12.80 5.68
CA VAL A 169 5.50 -12.05 6.04
C VAL A 169 6.37 -12.86 7.01
N LYS A 170 5.76 -13.44 8.05
CA LYS A 170 6.47 -14.30 9.00
C LYS A 170 7.09 -15.53 8.31
N LYS A 171 6.35 -16.20 7.42
CA LYS A 171 6.85 -17.37 6.68
C LYS A 171 8.05 -17.00 5.80
N LYS A 172 7.97 -15.84 5.14
CA LYS A 172 9.03 -15.35 4.25
C LYS A 172 10.32 -14.98 4.99
N TRP A 173 10.21 -14.33 6.14
CA TRP A 173 11.34 -13.74 6.86
C TRP A 173 11.74 -14.48 8.14
N GLY A 174 11.00 -15.52 8.52
CA GLY A 174 11.26 -16.33 9.74
C GLY A 174 10.70 -15.71 11.03
N GLU A 175 10.39 -14.41 11.02
CA GLU A 175 9.85 -13.69 12.17
C GLU A 175 8.78 -12.68 11.75
N TYR A 176 7.99 -12.20 12.71
CA TYR A 176 7.13 -11.04 12.47
C TYR A 176 7.96 -9.75 12.48
N PRO A 177 7.65 -8.76 11.64
CA PRO A 177 8.21 -7.42 11.78
C PRO A 177 7.77 -6.80 13.11
N LEU A 178 8.57 -5.86 13.65
CA LEU A 178 8.19 -5.10 14.85
C LEU A 178 6.86 -4.39 14.64
N TYR A 179 6.70 -3.82 13.46
CA TYR A 179 5.49 -3.11 13.05
C TYR A 179 5.15 -3.41 11.60
N ALA A 180 3.87 -3.32 11.30
CA ALA A 180 3.33 -3.37 9.95
C ALA A 180 2.03 -2.57 9.90
N ARG A 181 1.71 -2.02 8.71
CA ARG A 181 0.36 -1.55 8.38
C ARG A 181 -0.12 -2.28 7.12
N VAL A 182 -1.30 -2.85 7.22
CA VAL A 182 -1.98 -3.50 6.10
C VAL A 182 -3.19 -2.64 5.75
N ASP A 183 -3.15 -2.02 4.57
CA ASP A 183 -4.24 -1.21 4.06
C ASP A 183 -5.11 -2.06 3.13
N VAL A 184 -6.38 -2.15 3.44
CA VAL A 184 -7.34 -2.97 2.70
C VAL A 184 -8.51 -2.12 2.22
N VAL A 185 -9.05 -2.52 1.08
CA VAL A 185 -10.24 -1.91 0.50
C VAL A 185 -11.24 -2.99 0.13
N ARG A 186 -12.49 -2.60 -0.02
CA ARG A 186 -13.49 -3.47 -0.59
C ARG A 186 -13.30 -3.53 -2.10
N GLY A 187 -12.89 -4.69 -2.61
CA GLY A 187 -12.73 -4.93 -4.05
C GLY A 187 -14.06 -4.99 -4.80
N SER A 188 -14.01 -5.01 -6.13
CA SER A 188 -15.18 -5.04 -7.02
C SER A 188 -16.11 -6.23 -6.77
N ALA A 189 -15.58 -7.36 -6.30
CA ALA A 189 -16.38 -8.53 -5.91
C ALA A 189 -17.06 -8.39 -4.54
N GLY A 190 -16.89 -7.25 -3.86
CA GLY A 190 -17.48 -7.00 -2.55
C GLY A 190 -16.73 -7.63 -1.37
N VAL A 191 -15.60 -8.27 -1.60
CA VAL A 191 -14.71 -8.84 -0.57
C VAL A 191 -13.51 -7.92 -0.34
N PRO A 192 -12.90 -7.92 0.87
CA PRO A 192 -11.70 -7.12 1.10
C PRO A 192 -10.51 -7.67 0.29
N VAL A 193 -9.70 -6.74 -0.22
CA VAL A 193 -8.43 -7.01 -0.90
C VAL A 193 -7.36 -6.07 -0.35
N VAL A 194 -6.11 -6.53 -0.35
CA VAL A 194 -4.96 -5.70 0.04
C VAL A 194 -4.74 -4.62 -1.01
N MET A 195 -4.66 -3.38 -0.57
CA MET A 195 -4.25 -2.26 -1.38
C MET A 195 -2.75 -1.98 -1.22
N GLU A 196 -2.28 -2.01 0.02
CA GLU A 196 -0.87 -1.77 0.36
C GLU A 196 -0.46 -2.50 1.64
N LEU A 197 0.83 -2.87 1.70
CA LEU A 197 1.50 -3.37 2.90
C LEU A 197 2.68 -2.44 3.18
N GLU A 198 2.72 -1.84 4.36
CA GLU A 198 3.80 -0.93 4.76
C GLU A 198 4.60 -1.50 5.95
N LEU A 199 5.88 -1.78 5.70
CA LEU A 199 6.83 -2.29 6.68
C LEU A 199 8.04 -1.36 6.89
N ALA A 200 8.13 -0.28 6.10
CA ALA A 200 9.25 0.66 6.13
C ALA A 200 8.93 1.91 6.96
N GLU A 201 7.91 2.68 6.58
CA GLU A 201 7.63 3.99 7.17
C GLU A 201 6.14 4.27 7.44
N PRO A 202 5.33 3.29 7.91
CA PRO A 202 3.91 3.53 8.08
C PRO A 202 3.61 4.57 9.15
N SER A 203 2.69 5.47 8.85
CA SER A 203 2.01 6.24 9.89
C SER A 203 1.12 5.28 10.70
N PHE A 204 1.35 5.19 12.00
CA PHE A 204 0.58 4.30 12.88
C PHE A 204 -0.75 4.89 13.33
N PHE A 205 -0.94 6.20 13.21
CA PHE A 205 -2.14 6.90 13.68
C PHE A 205 -2.53 6.50 15.11
N LEU A 206 -1.56 6.49 16.02
CA LEU A 206 -1.72 6.04 17.41
C LEU A 206 -2.83 6.76 18.17
N GLN A 207 -3.20 7.97 17.72
CA GLN A 207 -4.26 8.80 18.33
C GLN A 207 -5.67 8.21 18.16
N VAL A 208 -5.87 7.25 17.26
CA VAL A 208 -7.21 6.64 17.07
C VAL A 208 -7.56 5.62 18.16
N ASP A 209 -6.56 5.16 18.92
CA ASP A 209 -6.75 4.21 20.04
C ASP A 209 -5.78 4.57 21.18
N HIS A 210 -6.34 4.93 22.33
CA HIS A 210 -5.59 5.44 23.48
C HIS A 210 -4.59 4.42 24.08
N GLU A 211 -4.78 3.12 23.83
CA GLU A 211 -3.85 2.08 24.30
C GLU A 211 -2.76 1.74 23.26
N ALA A 212 -2.90 2.22 22.02
CA ALA A 212 -1.95 1.90 20.95
C ALA A 212 -0.50 2.30 21.29
N PRO A 213 -0.22 3.47 21.90
CA PRO A 213 1.14 3.83 22.32
C PRO A 213 1.75 2.83 23.32
N SER A 214 0.95 2.36 24.28
CA SER A 214 1.41 1.38 25.29
C SER A 214 1.69 0.02 24.64
N ARG A 215 0.85 -0.42 23.68
CA ARG A 215 1.09 -1.66 22.92
C ARG A 215 2.34 -1.57 22.07
N PHE A 216 2.59 -0.43 21.43
CA PHE A 216 3.84 -0.23 20.68
C PHE A 216 5.07 -0.26 21.59
N ALA A 217 5.02 0.46 22.72
CA ALA A 217 6.12 0.46 23.68
C ALA A 217 6.42 -0.97 24.19
N ALA A 218 5.39 -1.75 24.53
CA ALA A 218 5.54 -3.15 24.92
C ALA A 218 6.17 -4.01 23.82
N ALA A 219 5.76 -3.82 22.56
CA ALA A 219 6.33 -4.52 21.41
C ALA A 219 7.83 -4.23 21.21
N VAL A 220 8.25 -2.97 21.38
CA VAL A 220 9.66 -2.55 21.33
C VAL A 220 10.45 -3.21 22.48
N MET A 221 9.91 -3.17 23.69
CA MET A 221 10.59 -3.76 24.88
C MET A 221 10.77 -5.26 24.76
N ALA A 222 9.86 -5.96 24.10
CA ALA A 222 9.95 -7.41 23.90
C ALA A 222 11.06 -7.84 22.92
N ARG A 223 11.72 -6.88 22.23
CA ARG A 223 12.80 -7.13 21.27
C ARG A 223 14.20 -6.69 21.75
N ARG A 224 14.32 -6.34 23.00
CA ARG A 224 15.61 -5.99 23.65
C ARG A 224 16.40 -7.19 24.12
#